data_7503c7a26aa1ea818b537b0b49f3b623
#
_entry.id   7503c7a26aa1ea818b537b0b49f3b623
#
_cell.length_a   1.000
_cell.length_b   1.000
_cell.length_c   1.000
_cell.angle_alpha   90.00
_cell.angle_beta   90.00
_cell.angle_gamma   90.00
#
_symmetry.space_group_name_H-M   'P 1'
#
loop_
_entity.id
_entity.type
_entity.pdbx_description
1 polymer ?
#
loop_
_entity_poly.entity_id
_entity_poly.type
_entity_poly.pdbx_seq_one_letter_code
_entity_poly.pdbx_strand_id
1 'polypeptide(L)'
;MKLTRSVYAEMFGPTVGDQVRLADTELFIEVERDLIAENGGYGSEVKFGGGKVIRDGMGQSPLALDQESLDLVITNALVLDAVQGIIKCDIGIKRGRIVGLGNAGNPLIQDGIGMIIGAATEVIAGEGCIVTAGGLDTHIHFICPQQIEHAVASGITTMIGGGTGPATGTYATTCTPGHWNIHRMLEAAEEYPMNLGFLGKGNCSTPEPLREQVRAGAIGLKLHEDWGTTPAAIDTCLTVADELDVQVAIHTDTLNEAGFVEDTLRAFKGRTIHTYHSEGAGGGHAPDIIRVCGEANVLPSSTNPTRPYTVNTIDEHLDMLMVCHHLDSNIPEDVAFAESRIRGETIAAEDLLHDLGAFSMMSSDSQAMGRVGEVITRTWQTAHKMKVQFGALPPSGPTSASDHAAADNFRALRYIAKYTINPAITHGVSHEVGSIEVGKLADLVVWKPAFFGVKPELILKGGLIAYANMGDPNASIPTPQPTFYRPQFAAHGRARGSTSVTFVSRAAMEYGFLDHLHLSKRLVPVSKTRSVTKRDLLWNDSLPKIEVDPETYTVKADGRELRCEPASELPMAQRYFLF
;
A
#
# COMPACT_ATOMS: atom_id res chain seq x y z
N MET A 1 6.62 -4.42 42.77
CA MET A 1 7.34 -5.55 42.15
C MET A 1 8.34 -4.95 41.16
N LYS A 2 9.56 -5.48 41.05
CA LYS A 2 10.51 -5.03 40.01
C LYS A 2 10.59 -6.11 38.95
N LEU A 3 10.30 -5.76 37.68
CA LEU A 3 10.48 -6.63 36.52
C LEU A 3 11.75 -6.21 35.78
N THR A 4 12.44 -7.18 35.19
CA THR A 4 13.49 -6.87 34.22
C THR A 4 12.87 -6.44 32.90
N ARG A 5 13.59 -5.65 32.09
CA ARG A 5 13.12 -5.19 30.78
C ARG A 5 12.73 -6.34 29.87
N SER A 6 13.52 -7.43 29.84
CA SER A 6 13.21 -8.62 29.02
C SER A 6 11.91 -9.28 29.46
N VAL A 7 11.69 -9.48 30.76
CA VAL A 7 10.43 -10.07 31.28
C VAL A 7 9.23 -9.17 30.96
N TYR A 8 9.39 -7.84 31.05
CA TYR A 8 8.34 -6.90 30.66
C TYR A 8 8.00 -7.06 29.17
N ALA A 9 9.01 -7.07 28.30
CA ALA A 9 8.81 -7.21 26.84
C ALA A 9 8.17 -8.56 26.47
N GLU A 10 8.51 -9.65 27.17
CA GLU A 10 7.85 -10.96 26.98
C GLU A 10 6.37 -10.92 27.41
N MET A 11 6.03 -10.14 28.42
CA MET A 11 4.66 -10.06 28.94
C MET A 11 3.78 -9.11 28.11
N PHE A 12 4.30 -7.96 27.74
CA PHE A 12 3.53 -6.82 27.21
C PHE A 12 4.09 -6.27 25.88
N GLY A 13 5.03 -6.95 25.26
CA GLY A 13 5.70 -6.47 24.05
C GLY A 13 6.80 -5.43 24.35
N PRO A 14 7.52 -5.01 23.30
CA PRO A 14 8.61 -4.04 23.40
C PRO A 14 8.11 -2.67 23.86
N THR A 15 8.97 -1.89 24.52
CA THR A 15 8.70 -0.54 24.98
C THR A 15 9.82 0.42 24.51
N VAL A 16 9.70 1.70 24.84
CA VAL A 16 10.61 2.77 24.37
C VAL A 16 12.08 2.38 24.44
N GLY A 17 12.78 2.48 23.30
CA GLY A 17 14.18 2.12 23.12
C GLY A 17 14.45 0.62 22.92
N ASP A 18 13.41 -0.25 22.91
CA ASP A 18 13.57 -1.64 22.47
C ASP A 18 13.61 -1.69 20.94
N GLN A 19 14.49 -2.54 20.42
CA GLN A 19 14.61 -2.75 18.99
C GLN A 19 13.97 -4.08 18.55
N VAL A 20 13.29 -4.04 17.40
CA VAL A 20 12.63 -5.19 16.80
C VAL A 20 13.14 -5.38 15.37
N ARG A 21 13.62 -6.57 15.06
CA ARG A 21 14.04 -6.94 13.72
C ARG A 21 12.82 -7.22 12.84
N LEU A 22 12.85 -6.73 11.60
CA LEU A 22 11.81 -6.97 10.61
C LEU A 22 12.14 -8.24 9.81
N ALA A 23 11.44 -9.32 10.08
CA ALA A 23 11.67 -10.67 9.51
C ALA A 23 13.16 -11.11 9.64
N ASP A 24 13.71 -11.69 8.60
CA ASP A 24 15.13 -12.07 8.48
C ASP A 24 15.98 -11.01 7.75
N THR A 25 15.49 -9.76 7.68
CA THR A 25 16.22 -8.62 7.10
C THR A 25 17.29 -8.06 8.05
N GLU A 26 18.16 -7.16 7.56
CA GLU A 26 19.05 -6.36 8.41
C GLU A 26 18.40 -5.04 8.91
N LEU A 27 17.07 -4.96 8.84
CA LEU A 27 16.33 -3.78 9.28
C LEU A 27 15.86 -3.95 10.73
N PHE A 28 16.15 -2.95 11.57
CA PHE A 28 15.73 -2.88 12.96
C PHE A 28 14.95 -1.59 13.20
N ILE A 29 13.75 -1.72 13.76
CA ILE A 29 12.96 -0.57 14.22
C ILE A 29 13.07 -0.44 15.73
N GLU A 30 13.11 0.81 16.23
CA GLU A 30 13.15 1.12 17.65
C GLU A 30 11.84 1.78 18.07
N VAL A 31 11.28 1.36 19.19
CA VAL A 31 10.06 1.96 19.75
C VAL A 31 10.35 3.37 20.22
N GLU A 32 9.68 4.36 19.63
CA GLU A 32 9.88 5.78 19.91
C GLU A 32 9.05 6.26 21.10
N ARG A 33 7.81 5.75 21.21
CA ARG A 33 6.85 6.11 22.25
C ARG A 33 6.06 4.91 22.73
N ASP A 34 5.65 4.95 23.99
CA ASP A 34 4.72 3.98 24.60
C ASP A 34 3.51 4.74 25.17
N LEU A 35 2.43 4.80 24.40
CA LEU A 35 1.24 5.57 24.77
C LEU A 35 0.48 4.98 25.96
N ILE A 36 0.71 3.69 26.28
CA ILE A 36 0.14 3.07 27.48
C ILE A 36 0.89 3.62 28.71
N ALA A 37 2.22 3.57 28.67
CA ALA A 37 3.04 4.07 29.74
C ALA A 37 2.94 5.61 29.92
N GLU A 38 2.81 6.38 28.83
CA GLU A 38 2.62 7.83 28.88
C GLU A 38 1.30 8.21 29.59
N ASN A 39 0.22 7.46 29.37
CA ASN A 39 -1.10 7.76 29.91
C ASN A 39 -1.37 7.17 31.30
N GLY A 40 -0.90 5.94 31.56
CA GLY A 40 -1.21 5.22 32.80
C GLY A 40 0.02 4.78 33.61
N GLY A 41 1.24 4.99 33.07
CA GLY A 41 2.48 4.46 33.65
C GLY A 41 2.67 2.96 33.42
N TYR A 42 3.90 2.50 33.57
CA TYR A 42 4.22 1.06 33.51
C TYR A 42 3.47 0.29 34.60
N GLY A 43 2.79 -0.79 34.22
CA GLY A 43 1.91 -1.58 35.07
C GLY A 43 0.43 -1.32 34.85
N SER A 44 0.07 -0.39 33.94
CA SER A 44 -1.30 -0.15 33.52
C SER A 44 -1.74 -1.00 32.33
N GLU A 45 -0.81 -1.75 31.73
CA GLU A 45 -1.07 -2.62 30.58
C GLU A 45 -2.15 -3.64 30.89
N VAL A 46 -3.09 -3.80 29.97
CA VAL A 46 -4.12 -4.84 30.04
C VAL A 46 -3.74 -6.03 29.16
N LYS A 47 -4.17 -7.22 29.56
CA LYS A 47 -3.94 -8.47 28.84
C LYS A 47 -5.09 -9.43 29.06
N PHE A 48 -5.49 -10.14 28.01
CA PHE A 48 -6.50 -11.19 28.04
C PHE A 48 -5.88 -12.57 28.27
N GLY A 49 -6.60 -13.44 28.97
CA GLY A 49 -6.24 -14.85 29.19
C GLY A 49 -6.59 -15.33 30.58
N GLY A 50 -6.43 -16.63 30.81
CA GLY A 50 -6.62 -17.23 32.12
C GLY A 50 -5.70 -16.62 33.18
N GLY A 51 -6.26 -16.06 34.24
CA GLY A 51 -5.52 -15.35 35.29
C GLY A 51 -4.97 -13.98 34.91
N LYS A 52 -5.34 -13.45 33.73
CA LYS A 52 -4.96 -12.10 33.28
C LYS A 52 -5.98 -11.06 33.70
N VAL A 53 -5.68 -9.78 33.45
CA VAL A 53 -6.42 -8.66 34.03
C VAL A 53 -7.74 -8.32 33.32
N ILE A 54 -7.89 -8.63 32.01
CA ILE A 54 -9.18 -8.39 31.31
C ILE A 54 -10.20 -9.42 31.78
N ARG A 55 -10.88 -9.08 32.86
CA ARG A 55 -11.96 -9.85 33.50
C ARG A 55 -12.95 -8.86 34.12
N ASP A 56 -14.16 -9.32 34.32
CA ASP A 56 -15.25 -8.52 34.90
C ASP A 56 -14.84 -7.89 36.25
N GLY A 57 -15.08 -6.59 36.37
CA GLY A 57 -14.71 -5.79 37.54
C GLY A 57 -13.21 -5.54 37.72
N MET A 58 -12.37 -6.03 36.80
CA MET A 58 -10.95 -5.75 36.76
C MET A 58 -10.63 -4.87 35.52
N GLY A 59 -9.87 -5.34 34.54
CA GLY A 59 -9.60 -4.61 33.32
C GLY A 59 -10.81 -4.47 32.39
N GLN A 60 -11.88 -5.22 32.61
CA GLN A 60 -13.17 -5.03 31.97
C GLN A 60 -14.13 -4.29 32.92
N SER A 61 -14.75 -3.22 32.43
CA SER A 61 -15.76 -2.47 33.18
C SER A 61 -17.05 -3.27 33.30
N PRO A 62 -17.59 -3.43 34.51
CA PRO A 62 -18.88 -4.11 34.72
C PRO A 62 -20.09 -3.20 34.43
N LEU A 63 -19.88 -1.90 34.21
CA LEU A 63 -20.92 -0.92 34.04
C LEU A 63 -21.07 -0.39 32.60
N ALA A 64 -20.00 -0.49 31.80
CA ALA A 64 -20.00 0.11 30.46
C ALA A 64 -20.97 -0.62 29.53
N LEU A 65 -21.87 0.16 28.93
CA LEU A 65 -22.80 -0.32 27.91
C LEU A 65 -22.09 -0.45 26.55
N ASP A 66 -22.74 -1.14 25.59
CA ASP A 66 -22.20 -1.31 24.25
C ASP A 66 -21.78 0.00 23.59
N GLN A 67 -22.60 1.04 23.69
CA GLN A 67 -22.31 2.34 23.08
C GLN A 67 -21.11 3.08 23.70
N GLU A 68 -20.70 2.72 24.91
CA GLU A 68 -19.61 3.35 25.67
C GLU A 68 -18.29 2.57 25.57
N SER A 69 -18.38 1.26 25.35
CA SER A 69 -17.23 0.36 25.25
C SER A 69 -16.83 0.11 23.80
N LEU A 70 -15.61 -0.35 23.61
CA LEU A 70 -15.07 -0.76 22.31
C LEU A 70 -15.82 -2.01 21.79
N ASP A 71 -15.88 -2.16 20.45
CA ASP A 71 -16.26 -3.43 19.82
C ASP A 71 -15.07 -4.40 19.78
N LEU A 72 -13.86 -3.86 19.58
CA LEU A 72 -12.60 -4.63 19.53
C LEU A 72 -11.47 -3.78 20.10
N VAL A 73 -10.57 -4.42 20.84
CA VAL A 73 -9.27 -3.86 21.21
C VAL A 73 -8.14 -4.77 20.75
N ILE A 74 -7.09 -4.17 20.18
CA ILE A 74 -5.80 -4.86 19.98
C ILE A 74 -4.88 -4.36 21.08
N THR A 75 -4.50 -5.24 22.02
CA THR A 75 -3.75 -4.84 23.21
C THR A 75 -2.24 -4.79 22.95
N ASN A 76 -1.54 -3.82 23.54
CA ASN A 76 -0.07 -3.73 23.56
C ASN A 76 0.60 -3.88 22.17
N ALA A 77 -0.01 -3.35 21.13
CA ALA A 77 0.49 -3.45 19.76
C ALA A 77 1.72 -2.57 19.53
N LEU A 78 2.72 -3.10 18.82
CA LEU A 78 3.77 -2.27 18.22
C LEU A 78 3.27 -1.77 16.86
N VAL A 79 2.86 -0.53 16.79
CA VAL A 79 2.41 0.13 15.56
C VAL A 79 3.62 0.59 14.75
N LEU A 80 3.66 0.22 13.47
CA LEU A 80 4.55 0.79 12.46
C LEU A 80 3.68 1.51 11.43
N ASP A 81 3.66 2.82 11.47
CA ASP A 81 2.79 3.65 10.64
C ASP A 81 3.49 4.95 10.21
N ALA A 82 3.33 5.33 8.94
CA ALA A 82 4.02 6.50 8.38
C ALA A 82 3.60 7.83 9.01
N VAL A 83 2.41 7.89 9.62
CA VAL A 83 1.85 9.09 10.27
C VAL A 83 2.10 9.06 11.77
N GLN A 84 1.86 7.91 12.43
CA GLN A 84 2.01 7.78 13.88
C GLN A 84 3.45 7.55 14.34
N GLY A 85 4.32 7.07 13.45
CA GLY A 85 5.66 6.63 13.81
C GLY A 85 5.70 5.17 14.28
N ILE A 86 6.67 4.86 15.13
CA ILE A 86 6.88 3.52 15.70
C ILE A 86 6.53 3.59 17.19
N ILE A 87 5.29 3.23 17.50
CA ILE A 87 4.72 3.44 18.83
C ILE A 87 4.12 2.16 19.41
N LYS A 88 4.16 2.01 20.73
CA LYS A 88 3.39 1.01 21.45
C LYS A 88 2.09 1.59 21.95
N CYS A 89 0.96 0.92 21.69
CA CYS A 89 -0.35 1.34 22.20
C CYS A 89 -1.36 0.19 22.17
N ASP A 90 -2.48 0.37 22.87
CA ASP A 90 -3.71 -0.34 22.55
C ASP A 90 -4.42 0.40 21.40
N ILE A 91 -5.02 -0.37 20.50
CA ILE A 91 -5.80 0.15 19.37
C ILE A 91 -7.27 -0.14 19.64
N GLY A 92 -8.08 0.89 19.84
CA GLY A 92 -9.50 0.76 20.08
C GLY A 92 -10.32 0.92 18.80
N ILE A 93 -11.25 0.00 18.58
CA ILE A 93 -12.09 -0.06 17.39
C ILE A 93 -13.56 -0.07 17.80
N LYS A 94 -14.36 0.77 17.13
CA LYS A 94 -15.81 0.87 17.29
C LYS A 94 -16.47 1.06 15.93
N ARG A 95 -17.48 0.24 15.63
CA ARG A 95 -18.28 0.29 14.40
C ARG A 95 -17.40 0.33 13.12
N GLY A 96 -16.34 -0.50 13.11
CA GLY A 96 -15.45 -0.64 12.00
C GLY A 96 -14.40 0.45 11.84
N ARG A 97 -14.32 1.41 12.78
CA ARG A 97 -13.38 2.53 12.75
C ARG A 97 -12.45 2.53 13.94
N ILE A 98 -11.24 3.01 13.74
CA ILE A 98 -10.31 3.31 14.83
C ILE A 98 -10.86 4.50 15.61
N VAL A 99 -11.07 4.32 16.91
CA VAL A 99 -11.59 5.37 17.79
C VAL A 99 -10.60 5.87 18.83
N GLY A 100 -9.48 5.18 18.97
CA GLY A 100 -8.43 5.61 19.89
C GLY A 100 -7.14 4.81 19.76
N LEU A 101 -6.04 5.46 20.14
CA LEU A 101 -4.71 4.88 20.31
C LEU A 101 -4.22 5.29 21.70
N GLY A 102 -3.80 4.35 22.52
CA GLY A 102 -3.33 4.67 23.88
C GLY A 102 -3.55 3.57 24.86
N ASN A 103 -4.24 3.84 25.96
CA ASN A 103 -4.48 2.91 27.06
C ASN A 103 -5.97 2.52 27.11
N ALA A 104 -6.25 1.22 26.97
CA ALA A 104 -7.58 0.65 27.10
C ALA A 104 -7.75 -0.06 28.44
N GLY A 105 -8.97 -0.12 28.98
CA GLY A 105 -9.22 -0.81 30.23
C GLY A 105 -10.51 -0.38 30.93
N ASN A 106 -10.47 -0.41 32.27
CA ASN A 106 -11.60 -0.10 33.13
C ASN A 106 -11.30 1.19 33.92
N PRO A 107 -11.96 2.32 33.58
CA PRO A 107 -11.71 3.60 34.26
C PRO A 107 -12.16 3.62 35.73
N LEU A 108 -12.88 2.60 36.21
CA LEU A 108 -13.26 2.50 37.63
C LEU A 108 -12.09 2.09 38.55
N ILE A 109 -11.05 1.48 38.00
CA ILE A 109 -9.92 0.96 38.77
C ILE A 109 -8.54 1.39 38.25
N GLN A 110 -8.48 2.01 37.08
CA GLN A 110 -7.26 2.44 36.43
C GLN A 110 -7.37 3.90 36.00
N ASP A 111 -6.33 4.68 36.29
CA ASP A 111 -6.19 6.04 35.79
C ASP A 111 -5.70 6.05 34.33
N GLY A 112 -5.98 7.13 33.60
CA GLY A 112 -5.47 7.33 32.25
C GLY A 112 -6.14 6.46 31.16
N ILE A 113 -7.25 5.81 31.47
CA ILE A 113 -8.02 5.02 30.49
C ILE A 113 -8.79 5.94 29.54
N GLY A 114 -8.37 5.95 28.28
CA GLY A 114 -9.05 6.67 27.20
C GLY A 114 -10.05 5.83 26.42
N MET A 115 -9.98 4.49 26.55
CA MET A 115 -10.79 3.53 25.80
C MET A 115 -11.32 2.45 26.74
N ILE A 116 -12.65 2.28 26.79
CA ILE A 116 -13.28 1.39 27.78
C ILE A 116 -13.41 -0.02 27.20
N ILE A 117 -12.87 -1.00 27.90
CA ILE A 117 -13.15 -2.43 27.70
C ILE A 117 -14.39 -2.79 28.49
N GLY A 118 -15.44 -3.25 27.83
CA GLY A 118 -16.70 -3.67 28.42
C GLY A 118 -17.05 -5.12 28.05
N ALA A 119 -18.25 -5.53 28.45
CA ALA A 119 -18.77 -6.86 28.11
C ALA A 119 -19.00 -7.05 26.59
N ALA A 120 -19.10 -5.98 25.82
CA ALA A 120 -19.26 -5.99 24.36
C ALA A 120 -17.93 -5.98 23.60
N THR A 121 -16.78 -5.98 24.27
CA THR A 121 -15.47 -5.83 23.66
C THR A 121 -14.82 -7.18 23.37
N GLU A 122 -14.48 -7.42 22.10
CA GLU A 122 -13.58 -8.51 21.68
C GLU A 122 -12.12 -8.08 21.85
N VAL A 123 -11.20 -9.05 22.00
CA VAL A 123 -9.79 -8.79 22.27
C VAL A 123 -8.90 -9.53 21.27
N ILE A 124 -7.97 -8.82 20.64
CA ILE A 124 -6.83 -9.40 19.92
C ILE A 124 -5.56 -9.10 20.71
N ALA A 125 -4.78 -10.14 21.00
CA ALA A 125 -3.48 -10.00 21.65
C ALA A 125 -2.47 -9.42 20.66
N GLY A 126 -2.04 -8.19 20.89
CA GLY A 126 -1.02 -7.50 20.10
C GLY A 126 0.39 -7.59 20.69
N GLU A 127 0.53 -8.18 21.89
CA GLU A 127 1.81 -8.30 22.58
C GLU A 127 2.84 -9.03 21.71
N GLY A 128 3.95 -8.36 21.43
CA GLY A 128 5.00 -8.89 20.56
C GLY A 128 4.63 -8.99 19.08
N CYS A 129 3.53 -8.38 18.65
CA CYS A 129 3.14 -8.26 17.25
C CYS A 129 3.37 -6.83 16.73
N ILE A 130 3.72 -6.73 15.44
CA ILE A 130 3.71 -5.46 14.71
C ILE A 130 2.32 -5.30 14.09
N VAL A 131 1.75 -4.10 14.18
CA VAL A 131 0.48 -3.76 13.52
C VAL A 131 0.72 -2.63 12.53
N THR A 132 0.27 -2.82 11.29
CA THR A 132 0.33 -1.82 10.22
C THR A 132 -1.05 -1.51 9.69
N ALA A 133 -1.21 -0.36 9.04
CA ALA A 133 -2.35 -0.15 8.17
C ALA A 133 -2.35 -1.16 7.02
N GLY A 134 -3.52 -1.52 6.54
CA GLY A 134 -3.64 -2.34 5.34
C GLY A 134 -3.06 -1.64 4.11
N GLY A 135 -2.36 -2.40 3.27
CA GLY A 135 -1.72 -1.89 2.07
C GLY A 135 -2.71 -1.49 0.98
N LEU A 136 -2.27 -0.58 0.12
CA LEU A 136 -2.97 -0.17 -1.09
C LEU A 136 -2.11 -0.51 -2.31
N ASP A 137 -2.71 -1.15 -3.30
CA ASP A 137 -2.12 -1.32 -4.62
C ASP A 137 -2.93 -0.52 -5.66
N THR A 138 -2.27 0.40 -6.33
CA THR A 138 -2.90 1.36 -7.23
C THR A 138 -2.59 1.13 -8.71
N HIS A 139 -2.04 -0.04 -9.03
CA HIS A 139 -1.77 -0.45 -10.39
C HIS A 139 -2.25 -1.90 -10.63
N ILE A 140 -3.57 -2.04 -10.79
CA ILE A 140 -4.22 -3.35 -10.92
C ILE A 140 -4.86 -3.51 -12.29
N HIS A 141 -4.50 -4.59 -13.00
CA HIS A 141 -5.28 -5.11 -14.12
C HIS A 141 -6.31 -6.11 -13.58
N PHE A 142 -7.60 -5.76 -13.63
CA PHE A 142 -8.67 -6.65 -13.18
C PHE A 142 -8.96 -7.71 -14.24
N ILE A 143 -8.01 -8.65 -14.43
CA ILE A 143 -8.09 -9.77 -15.37
C ILE A 143 -8.77 -10.96 -14.68
N CYS A 144 -8.15 -11.47 -13.63
CA CYS A 144 -8.63 -12.64 -12.90
C CYS A 144 -9.05 -12.19 -11.48
N PRO A 145 -10.34 -12.36 -11.11
CA PRO A 145 -10.82 -11.89 -9.81
C PRO A 145 -10.18 -12.61 -8.61
N GLN A 146 -9.67 -13.82 -8.79
CA GLN A 146 -9.01 -14.58 -7.74
C GLN A 146 -7.72 -13.90 -7.22
N GLN A 147 -7.14 -12.97 -7.96
CA GLN A 147 -6.02 -12.15 -7.48
C GLN A 147 -6.37 -11.37 -6.20
N ILE A 148 -7.66 -11.05 -5.98
CA ILE A 148 -8.12 -10.31 -4.80
C ILE A 148 -7.88 -11.12 -3.52
N GLU A 149 -8.04 -12.44 -3.56
CA GLU A 149 -7.73 -13.32 -2.43
C GLU A 149 -6.24 -13.28 -2.07
N HIS A 150 -5.37 -13.30 -3.08
CA HIS A 150 -3.92 -13.16 -2.90
C HIS A 150 -3.54 -11.77 -2.36
N ALA A 151 -4.24 -10.73 -2.80
CA ALA A 151 -4.05 -9.37 -2.30
C ALA A 151 -4.36 -9.31 -0.80
N VAL A 152 -5.57 -9.73 -0.38
CA VAL A 152 -5.94 -9.72 1.04
C VAL A 152 -4.96 -10.57 1.85
N ALA A 153 -4.66 -11.80 1.39
CA ALA A 153 -3.75 -12.72 2.09
C ALA A 153 -2.32 -12.16 2.25
N SER A 154 -1.92 -11.18 1.43
CA SER A 154 -0.63 -10.49 1.56
C SER A 154 -0.65 -9.24 2.45
N GLY A 155 -1.84 -8.80 2.89
CA GLY A 155 -2.01 -7.58 3.68
C GLY A 155 -2.44 -6.35 2.85
N ILE A 156 -2.75 -6.51 1.57
CA ILE A 156 -3.37 -5.47 0.74
C ILE A 156 -4.87 -5.44 1.02
N THR A 157 -5.40 -4.30 1.44
CA THR A 157 -6.82 -4.13 1.80
C THR A 157 -7.58 -3.20 0.87
N THR A 158 -6.86 -2.55 -0.04
CA THR A 158 -7.42 -1.63 -1.03
C THR A 158 -6.73 -1.85 -2.38
N MET A 159 -7.52 -1.98 -3.45
CA MET A 159 -7.02 -2.12 -4.82
C MET A 159 -7.67 -1.07 -5.73
N ILE A 160 -6.85 -0.37 -6.48
CA ILE A 160 -7.28 0.63 -7.46
C ILE A 160 -6.66 0.27 -8.82
N GLY A 161 -7.47 0.29 -9.86
CA GLY A 161 -7.03 -0.03 -11.20
C GLY A 161 -8.18 -0.10 -12.18
N GLY A 162 -8.03 -0.85 -13.25
CA GLY A 162 -9.07 -1.01 -14.26
C GLY A 162 -9.03 -2.35 -14.95
N GLY A 163 -10.11 -2.65 -15.66
CA GLY A 163 -10.28 -3.87 -16.41
C GLY A 163 -11.67 -4.44 -16.29
N THR A 164 -11.96 -5.48 -17.07
CA THR A 164 -13.27 -6.11 -17.18
C THR A 164 -13.16 -7.63 -17.33
N GLY A 165 -12.09 -8.23 -16.82
CA GLY A 165 -11.77 -9.63 -17.06
C GLY A 165 -10.69 -9.79 -18.15
N PRO A 166 -10.47 -11.01 -18.70
CA PRO A 166 -9.39 -11.31 -19.65
C PRO A 166 -9.70 -10.79 -21.07
N ALA A 167 -10.04 -9.51 -21.18
CA ALA A 167 -10.21 -8.83 -22.46
C ALA A 167 -8.88 -8.23 -22.93
N THR A 168 -8.68 -8.13 -24.23
CA THR A 168 -7.42 -7.62 -24.81
C THR A 168 -7.04 -6.22 -24.27
N GLY A 169 -8.04 -5.33 -24.16
CA GLY A 169 -7.80 -4.00 -23.57
C GLY A 169 -7.40 -4.07 -22.09
N THR A 170 -7.90 -5.02 -21.31
CA THR A 170 -7.52 -5.22 -19.91
C THR A 170 -6.13 -5.84 -19.78
N TYR A 171 -5.76 -6.75 -20.66
CA TYR A 171 -4.40 -7.31 -20.66
C TYR A 171 -3.34 -6.24 -20.82
N ALA A 172 -3.57 -5.30 -21.74
CA ALA A 172 -2.62 -4.23 -22.00
C ALA A 172 -2.77 -3.05 -21.03
N THR A 173 -4.00 -2.72 -20.59
CA THR A 173 -4.27 -1.44 -19.90
C THR A 173 -5.09 -1.62 -18.62
N THR A 174 -4.95 -0.71 -17.68
CA THR A 174 -5.75 -0.67 -16.45
C THR A 174 -6.99 0.22 -16.62
N CYS A 175 -7.78 -0.03 -17.67
CA CYS A 175 -8.97 0.75 -17.98
C CYS A 175 -10.24 -0.05 -17.82
N THR A 176 -11.24 0.51 -17.12
CA THR A 176 -12.63 0.04 -17.13
C THR A 176 -13.44 1.02 -17.98
N PRO A 177 -13.61 0.79 -19.30
CA PRO A 177 -14.10 1.80 -20.23
C PRO A 177 -15.61 1.91 -20.22
N GLY A 178 -16.12 3.13 -20.12
CA GLY A 178 -17.52 3.47 -20.34
C GLY A 178 -18.46 3.08 -19.21
N HIS A 179 -19.63 3.69 -19.25
CA HIS A 179 -20.66 3.63 -18.23
C HIS A 179 -21.08 2.17 -17.89
N TRP A 180 -21.35 1.36 -18.89
CA TRP A 180 -21.83 -0.01 -18.69
C TRP A 180 -20.80 -0.87 -17.94
N ASN A 181 -19.54 -0.86 -18.39
CA ASN A 181 -18.48 -1.66 -17.76
C ASN A 181 -18.20 -1.20 -16.32
N ILE A 182 -18.15 0.11 -16.08
CA ILE A 182 -17.93 0.66 -14.73
C ILE A 182 -19.04 0.14 -13.78
N HIS A 183 -20.29 0.22 -14.18
CA HIS A 183 -21.40 -0.27 -13.35
C HIS A 183 -21.31 -1.78 -13.08
N ARG A 184 -20.98 -2.62 -14.09
CA ARG A 184 -20.80 -4.07 -13.87
C ARG A 184 -19.65 -4.37 -12.93
N MET A 185 -18.55 -3.62 -13.01
CA MET A 185 -17.42 -3.79 -12.09
C MET A 185 -17.75 -3.31 -10.67
N LEU A 186 -18.54 -2.25 -10.51
CA LEU A 186 -19.04 -1.82 -9.20
C LEU A 186 -19.93 -2.88 -8.54
N GLU A 187 -20.81 -3.53 -9.30
CA GLU A 187 -21.62 -4.66 -8.81
C GLU A 187 -20.75 -5.88 -8.47
N ALA A 188 -19.77 -6.22 -9.30
CA ALA A 188 -18.85 -7.32 -9.03
C ALA A 188 -18.00 -7.09 -7.78
N ALA A 189 -17.71 -5.82 -7.45
CA ALA A 189 -16.97 -5.44 -6.24
C ALA A 189 -17.64 -5.87 -4.94
N GLU A 190 -18.97 -6.06 -4.93
CA GLU A 190 -19.76 -6.46 -3.76
C GLU A 190 -19.35 -7.83 -3.19
N GLU A 191 -18.74 -8.69 -4.01
CA GLU A 191 -18.41 -10.08 -3.65
C GLU A 191 -17.12 -10.19 -2.79
N TYR A 192 -16.32 -9.13 -2.67
CA TYR A 192 -14.99 -9.22 -2.07
C TYR A 192 -14.83 -8.42 -0.78
N PRO A 193 -14.09 -8.93 0.24
CA PRO A 193 -13.74 -8.18 1.45
C PRO A 193 -12.56 -7.22 1.16
N MET A 194 -12.73 -6.38 0.14
CA MET A 194 -11.69 -5.49 -0.40
C MET A 194 -12.30 -4.12 -0.66
N ASN A 195 -11.57 -3.05 -0.34
CA ASN A 195 -11.94 -1.74 -0.85
C ASN A 195 -11.49 -1.64 -2.31
N LEU A 196 -12.39 -1.23 -3.17
CA LEU A 196 -12.13 -1.21 -4.61
C LEU A 196 -12.45 0.16 -5.20
N GLY A 197 -11.65 0.56 -6.20
CA GLY A 197 -11.89 1.74 -7.02
C GLY A 197 -11.46 1.48 -8.46
N PHE A 198 -12.27 1.96 -9.43
CA PHE A 198 -12.07 1.68 -10.85
C PHE A 198 -11.68 2.94 -11.62
N LEU A 199 -10.70 2.79 -12.52
CA LEU A 199 -10.24 3.84 -13.43
C LEU A 199 -10.94 3.69 -14.79
N GLY A 200 -11.52 4.78 -15.28
CA GLY A 200 -12.04 4.86 -16.62
C GLY A 200 -10.93 5.00 -17.67
N LYS A 201 -11.26 4.84 -18.94
CA LYS A 201 -10.34 5.04 -20.06
C LYS A 201 -10.14 6.54 -20.31
N GLY A 202 -8.90 7.02 -20.14
CA GLY A 202 -8.54 8.43 -20.26
C GLY A 202 -8.22 8.89 -21.70
N ASN A 203 -7.94 7.94 -22.60
CA ASN A 203 -7.54 8.25 -23.97
C ASN A 203 -8.74 8.72 -24.82
N CYS A 204 -8.97 10.02 -24.76
CA CYS A 204 -9.94 10.71 -25.62
C CYS A 204 -9.54 12.18 -25.77
N SER A 205 -9.52 12.69 -26.99
CA SER A 205 -9.18 14.09 -27.27
C SER A 205 -10.36 15.05 -27.17
N THR A 206 -11.55 14.56 -26.76
CA THR A 206 -12.73 15.38 -26.45
C THR A 206 -13.22 15.10 -25.04
N PRO A 207 -13.74 16.11 -24.30
CA PRO A 207 -13.96 15.97 -22.87
C PRO A 207 -15.20 15.16 -22.49
N GLU A 208 -16.29 15.18 -23.27
CA GLU A 208 -17.57 14.61 -22.84
C GLU A 208 -17.54 13.10 -22.58
N PRO A 209 -16.89 12.27 -23.44
CA PRO A 209 -16.79 10.83 -23.15
C PRO A 209 -16.00 10.52 -21.85
N LEU A 210 -15.12 11.43 -21.43
CA LEU A 210 -14.40 11.29 -20.16
C LEU A 210 -15.28 11.66 -18.97
N ARG A 211 -16.08 12.74 -19.11
CA ARG A 211 -17.06 13.15 -18.09
C ARG A 211 -18.10 12.07 -17.82
N GLU A 212 -18.59 11.40 -18.87
CA GLU A 212 -19.53 10.27 -18.74
C GLU A 212 -18.97 9.16 -17.85
N GLN A 213 -17.72 8.79 -18.01
CA GLN A 213 -17.08 7.74 -17.22
C GLN A 213 -16.92 8.14 -15.75
N VAL A 214 -16.51 9.39 -15.50
CA VAL A 214 -16.40 9.89 -14.12
C VAL A 214 -17.78 9.95 -13.47
N ARG A 215 -18.82 10.43 -14.17
CA ARG A 215 -20.21 10.42 -13.67
C ARG A 215 -20.76 9.01 -13.46
N ALA A 216 -20.27 8.01 -14.17
CA ALA A 216 -20.62 6.61 -13.96
C ALA A 216 -19.96 5.97 -12.73
N GLY A 217 -19.07 6.67 -12.05
CA GLY A 217 -18.43 6.19 -10.81
C GLY A 217 -16.93 5.94 -10.89
N ALA A 218 -16.29 6.14 -12.03
CA ALA A 218 -14.83 6.04 -12.12
C ALA A 218 -14.16 7.03 -11.16
N ILE A 219 -13.22 6.56 -10.34
CA ILE A 219 -12.49 7.37 -9.36
C ILE A 219 -11.30 8.11 -9.98
N GLY A 220 -10.99 7.81 -11.21
CA GLY A 220 -9.89 8.37 -11.98
C GLY A 220 -9.96 7.94 -13.42
N LEU A 221 -9.00 8.44 -14.20
CA LEU A 221 -8.86 8.12 -15.61
C LEU A 221 -7.47 7.56 -15.88
N LYS A 222 -7.38 6.52 -16.71
CA LYS A 222 -6.11 5.91 -17.11
C LYS A 222 -5.79 6.22 -18.56
N LEU A 223 -4.61 6.79 -18.76
CA LEU A 223 -3.99 6.95 -20.07
C LEU A 223 -3.02 5.80 -20.35
N HIS A 224 -3.07 5.24 -21.54
CA HIS A 224 -2.16 4.18 -21.98
C HIS A 224 -1.84 4.31 -23.47
N GLU A 225 -0.58 4.08 -23.86
CA GLU A 225 -0.12 4.26 -25.25
C GLU A 225 -0.92 3.42 -26.25
N ASP A 226 -1.32 2.19 -25.92
CA ASP A 226 -2.10 1.33 -26.82
C ASP A 226 -3.44 1.96 -27.25
N TRP A 227 -3.93 2.93 -26.49
CA TRP A 227 -5.11 3.73 -26.84
C TRP A 227 -4.76 5.09 -27.47
N GLY A 228 -3.47 5.39 -27.68
CA GLY A 228 -2.99 6.66 -28.22
C GLY A 228 -2.80 7.74 -27.14
N THR A 229 -1.63 7.79 -26.51
CA THR A 229 -1.31 8.79 -25.47
C THR A 229 -0.69 10.03 -26.09
N THR A 230 -1.44 10.71 -26.94
CA THR A 230 -1.03 11.97 -27.59
C THR A 230 -1.09 13.15 -26.61
N PRO A 231 -0.33 14.25 -26.83
CA PRO A 231 -0.45 15.46 -26.03
C PRO A 231 -1.88 16.00 -25.90
N ALA A 232 -2.69 15.88 -26.96
CA ALA A 232 -4.10 16.28 -26.93
C ALA A 232 -4.96 15.41 -26.02
N ALA A 233 -4.76 14.08 -26.05
CA ALA A 233 -5.46 13.16 -25.14
C ALA A 233 -5.06 13.41 -23.68
N ILE A 234 -3.77 13.62 -23.39
CA ILE A 234 -3.25 13.94 -22.06
C ILE A 234 -3.87 15.25 -21.55
N ASP A 235 -3.85 16.30 -22.35
CA ASP A 235 -4.37 17.63 -21.97
C ASP A 235 -5.88 17.58 -21.69
N THR A 236 -6.65 16.91 -22.54
CA THR A 236 -8.10 16.77 -22.36
C THR A 236 -8.42 15.95 -21.11
N CYS A 237 -7.70 14.85 -20.90
CA CYS A 237 -7.88 13.98 -19.74
C CYS A 237 -7.63 14.74 -18.42
N LEU A 238 -6.51 15.46 -18.34
CA LEU A 238 -6.17 16.27 -17.17
C LEU A 238 -7.15 17.43 -16.95
N THR A 239 -7.68 18.02 -18.04
CA THR A 239 -8.70 19.09 -17.93
C THR A 239 -9.99 18.57 -17.29
N VAL A 240 -10.48 17.40 -17.71
CA VAL A 240 -11.67 16.79 -17.12
C VAL A 240 -11.40 16.34 -15.68
N ALA A 241 -10.20 15.83 -15.41
CA ALA A 241 -9.80 15.45 -14.06
C ALA A 241 -9.76 16.64 -13.09
N ASP A 242 -9.24 17.79 -13.54
CA ASP A 242 -9.23 19.04 -12.75
C ASP A 242 -10.65 19.56 -12.47
N GLU A 243 -11.55 19.42 -13.45
CA GLU A 243 -12.96 19.79 -13.32
C GLU A 243 -13.73 18.93 -12.29
N LEU A 244 -13.45 17.64 -12.25
CA LEU A 244 -14.25 16.67 -11.49
C LEU A 244 -13.54 16.10 -10.24
N ASP A 245 -12.36 16.62 -9.91
CA ASP A 245 -11.52 16.19 -8.77
C ASP A 245 -11.29 14.68 -8.74
N VAL A 246 -10.73 14.13 -9.83
CA VAL A 246 -10.34 12.71 -9.94
C VAL A 246 -8.87 12.60 -10.38
N GLN A 247 -8.21 11.49 -10.02
CA GLN A 247 -6.81 11.29 -10.39
C GLN A 247 -6.67 10.86 -11.86
N VAL A 248 -5.53 11.18 -12.47
CA VAL A 248 -5.10 10.61 -13.75
C VAL A 248 -3.88 9.74 -13.51
N ALA A 249 -3.94 8.49 -13.96
CA ALA A 249 -2.80 7.58 -14.02
C ALA A 249 -2.35 7.41 -15.48
N ILE A 250 -1.04 7.31 -15.69
CA ILE A 250 -0.50 7.22 -17.05
C ILE A 250 0.60 6.13 -17.17
N HIS A 251 0.46 5.30 -18.19
CA HIS A 251 1.53 4.58 -18.85
C HIS A 251 1.94 5.45 -20.07
N THR A 252 3.15 5.98 -20.03
CA THR A 252 3.61 6.92 -21.07
C THR A 252 4.01 6.18 -22.35
N ASP A 253 4.21 6.94 -23.43
CA ASP A 253 4.47 6.43 -24.77
C ASP A 253 5.84 5.73 -24.88
N THR A 254 5.87 4.43 -24.79
CA THR A 254 7.08 3.60 -24.83
C THR A 254 7.81 3.72 -26.18
N LEU A 255 7.07 3.83 -27.26
CA LEU A 255 7.61 3.90 -28.62
C LEU A 255 8.03 5.31 -29.03
N ASN A 256 7.75 6.34 -28.22
CA ASN A 256 7.95 7.74 -28.53
C ASN A 256 7.23 8.18 -29.83
N GLU A 257 6.07 7.57 -30.14
CA GLU A 257 5.29 7.83 -31.35
C GLU A 257 4.70 9.25 -31.38
N ALA A 258 4.28 9.74 -30.22
CA ALA A 258 3.67 11.05 -30.04
C ALA A 258 4.65 12.12 -29.54
N GLY A 259 5.93 11.78 -29.41
CA GLY A 259 7.00 12.62 -28.90
C GLY A 259 7.78 11.98 -27.77
N PHE A 260 8.77 12.68 -27.25
CA PHE A 260 9.64 12.24 -26.16
C PHE A 260 9.09 12.64 -24.79
N VAL A 261 9.80 12.29 -23.72
CA VAL A 261 9.39 12.60 -22.34
C VAL A 261 9.11 14.08 -22.11
N GLU A 262 9.86 14.97 -22.77
CA GLU A 262 9.65 16.43 -22.71
C GLU A 262 8.31 16.87 -23.29
N ASP A 263 7.83 16.21 -24.35
CA ASP A 263 6.53 16.49 -24.96
C ASP A 263 5.39 16.09 -24.02
N THR A 264 5.52 14.94 -23.38
CA THR A 264 4.59 14.45 -22.37
C THR A 264 4.58 15.37 -21.14
N LEU A 265 5.74 15.76 -20.61
CA LEU A 265 5.84 16.71 -19.48
C LEU A 265 5.23 18.07 -19.84
N ARG A 266 5.42 18.56 -21.06
CA ARG A 266 4.76 19.78 -21.54
C ARG A 266 3.24 19.64 -21.60
N ALA A 267 2.72 18.46 -21.98
CA ALA A 267 1.28 18.20 -22.00
C ALA A 267 0.67 18.15 -20.59
N PHE A 268 1.43 17.76 -19.57
CA PHE A 268 0.98 17.83 -18.17
C PHE A 268 0.69 19.28 -17.72
N LYS A 269 1.42 20.25 -18.24
CA LYS A 269 1.26 21.68 -17.89
C LYS A 269 1.34 21.95 -16.39
N GLY A 270 2.18 21.20 -15.66
CA GLY A 270 2.33 21.30 -14.21
C GLY A 270 1.15 20.75 -13.39
N ARG A 271 0.17 20.08 -14.01
CA ARG A 271 -0.97 19.44 -13.33
C ARG A 271 -0.57 18.11 -12.71
N THR A 272 -1.18 17.78 -11.59
CA THR A 272 -0.94 16.52 -10.86
C THR A 272 -1.26 15.31 -11.74
N ILE A 273 -0.34 14.32 -11.72
CA ILE A 273 -0.52 13.06 -12.43
C ILE A 273 0.26 11.94 -11.74
N HIS A 274 -0.33 10.73 -11.70
CA HIS A 274 0.33 9.51 -11.22
C HIS A 274 0.96 8.77 -12.41
N THR A 275 2.29 8.65 -12.41
CA THR A 275 3.01 7.88 -13.43
C THR A 275 3.30 6.46 -12.95
N TYR A 276 2.94 5.48 -13.77
CA TYR A 276 3.18 4.07 -13.52
C TYR A 276 4.58 3.65 -13.95
N HIS A 277 5.13 2.58 -13.33
CA HIS A 277 6.45 2.00 -13.66
C HIS A 277 7.44 3.06 -14.18
N SER A 278 7.60 4.14 -13.40
CA SER A 278 8.36 5.34 -13.80
C SER A 278 9.87 5.10 -13.96
N GLU A 279 10.34 3.88 -13.79
CA GLU A 279 11.69 3.45 -14.14
C GLU A 279 11.81 3.15 -15.64
N GLY A 280 10.79 2.56 -16.26
CA GLY A 280 10.69 2.31 -17.69
C GLY A 280 10.63 0.84 -18.11
N ALA A 281 11.04 -0.14 -17.28
CA ALA A 281 11.03 -1.55 -17.65
C ALA A 281 9.61 -2.09 -17.87
N GLY A 282 8.60 -1.61 -17.13
CA GLY A 282 7.20 -1.92 -17.35
C GLY A 282 6.56 -1.15 -18.51
N GLY A 283 7.28 -0.25 -19.15
CA GLY A 283 6.85 0.65 -20.23
C GLY A 283 7.05 2.12 -19.87
N GLY A 284 7.01 2.96 -20.87
CA GLY A 284 7.22 4.39 -20.76
C GLY A 284 8.37 4.89 -21.63
N HIS A 285 8.47 6.19 -21.80
CA HIS A 285 9.47 6.82 -22.68
C HIS A 285 10.87 6.25 -22.46
N ALA A 286 11.45 5.69 -23.50
CA ALA A 286 12.84 5.28 -23.51
C ALA A 286 13.73 6.42 -24.06
N PRO A 287 14.91 6.63 -23.47
CA PRO A 287 15.51 5.84 -22.36
C PRO A 287 15.21 6.42 -20.98
N ASP A 288 14.41 7.49 -20.86
CA ASP A 288 14.55 8.45 -19.77
C ASP A 288 13.25 8.82 -19.03
N ILE A 289 12.22 7.97 -19.07
CA ILE A 289 10.99 8.18 -18.28
C ILE A 289 11.29 8.42 -16.79
N ILE A 290 12.35 7.81 -16.25
CA ILE A 290 12.75 7.93 -14.85
C ILE A 290 12.96 9.41 -14.42
N ARG A 291 13.19 10.32 -15.36
CA ARG A 291 13.34 11.77 -15.11
C ARG A 291 12.09 12.39 -14.46
N VAL A 292 10.91 11.81 -14.71
CA VAL A 292 9.65 12.33 -14.13
C VAL A 292 9.65 12.26 -12.60
N CYS A 293 10.50 11.44 -12.00
CA CYS A 293 10.67 11.36 -10.55
C CYS A 293 11.26 12.64 -9.93
N GLY A 294 11.82 13.54 -10.75
CA GLY A 294 12.28 14.87 -10.34
C GLY A 294 11.22 15.97 -10.43
N GLU A 295 10.03 15.68 -10.97
CA GLU A 295 8.98 16.69 -11.20
C GLU A 295 8.02 16.80 -9.99
N ALA A 296 7.72 18.04 -9.57
CA ALA A 296 6.93 18.29 -8.37
C ALA A 296 5.45 17.91 -8.51
N ASN A 297 4.91 17.94 -9.71
CA ASN A 297 3.52 17.59 -10.02
C ASN A 297 3.34 16.12 -10.41
N VAL A 298 4.42 15.35 -10.50
CA VAL A 298 4.37 13.93 -10.84
C VAL A 298 4.48 13.09 -9.57
N LEU A 299 3.56 12.15 -9.44
CA LEU A 299 3.49 11.20 -8.33
C LEU A 299 3.96 9.82 -8.85
N PRO A 300 5.25 9.48 -8.76
CA PRO A 300 5.79 8.31 -9.42
C PRO A 300 5.58 7.03 -8.61
N SER A 301 5.25 5.94 -9.30
CA SER A 301 5.23 4.60 -8.73
C SER A 301 6.16 3.63 -9.47
N SER A 302 6.67 2.68 -8.71
CA SER A 302 7.36 1.49 -9.21
C SER A 302 6.43 0.31 -9.31
N THR A 303 6.84 -0.69 -10.07
CA THR A 303 6.23 -2.01 -10.09
C THR A 303 7.16 -3.05 -9.48
N ASN A 304 6.59 -4.04 -8.80
CA ASN A 304 7.37 -4.93 -7.95
C ASN A 304 8.33 -5.91 -8.67
N PRO A 305 8.17 -6.28 -9.95
CA PRO A 305 9.12 -7.22 -10.59
C PRO A 305 10.53 -6.69 -10.72
N THR A 306 10.73 -5.39 -10.88
CA THR A 306 12.06 -4.78 -10.90
C THR A 306 12.66 -4.58 -9.51
N ARG A 307 11.90 -4.86 -8.45
CA ARG A 307 12.27 -4.56 -7.06
C ARG A 307 12.54 -5.82 -6.24
N PRO A 308 13.63 -5.84 -5.51
CA PRO A 308 14.88 -5.09 -5.76
C PRO A 308 15.61 -5.61 -7.01
N TYR A 309 16.57 -4.84 -7.53
CA TYR A 309 17.45 -5.30 -8.59
C TYR A 309 18.27 -6.50 -8.13
N THR A 310 18.12 -7.63 -8.81
CA THR A 310 18.83 -8.90 -8.54
C THR A 310 19.56 -9.40 -9.78
N VAL A 311 20.39 -10.40 -9.61
CA VAL A 311 21.12 -11.04 -10.72
C VAL A 311 20.21 -11.65 -11.80
N ASN A 312 18.93 -11.93 -11.46
CA ASN A 312 17.97 -12.52 -12.39
C ASN A 312 16.98 -11.48 -12.98
N THR A 313 16.96 -10.24 -12.47
CA THR A 313 15.92 -9.26 -12.81
C THR A 313 15.87 -8.97 -14.31
N ILE A 314 17.01 -8.87 -14.98
CA ILE A 314 17.08 -8.56 -16.41
C ILE A 314 16.43 -9.68 -17.23
N ASP A 315 16.85 -10.92 -17.00
CA ASP A 315 16.35 -12.08 -17.76
C ASP A 315 14.87 -12.31 -17.53
N GLU A 316 14.41 -12.26 -16.24
CA GLU A 316 12.98 -12.37 -15.91
C GLU A 316 12.14 -11.29 -16.60
N HIS A 317 12.66 -10.07 -16.66
CA HIS A 317 11.92 -8.95 -17.22
C HIS A 317 11.87 -9.00 -18.75
N LEU A 318 12.96 -9.42 -19.39
CA LEU A 318 12.99 -9.66 -20.83
C LEU A 318 11.95 -10.73 -21.21
N ASP A 319 11.90 -11.85 -20.49
CA ASP A 319 10.92 -12.90 -20.72
C ASP A 319 9.47 -12.38 -20.54
N MET A 320 9.21 -11.62 -19.49
CA MET A 320 7.88 -11.03 -19.28
C MET A 320 7.50 -10.05 -20.39
N LEU A 321 8.44 -9.19 -20.81
CA LEU A 321 8.19 -8.22 -21.88
C LEU A 321 7.88 -8.91 -23.21
N MET A 322 8.67 -9.95 -23.57
CA MET A 322 8.45 -10.74 -24.77
C MET A 322 7.03 -11.34 -24.81
N VAL A 323 6.57 -11.88 -23.67
CA VAL A 323 5.22 -12.48 -23.59
C VAL A 323 4.13 -11.41 -23.62
N CYS A 324 4.26 -10.34 -22.83
CA CYS A 324 3.22 -9.31 -22.70
C CYS A 324 2.99 -8.52 -23.99
N HIS A 325 4.07 -8.29 -24.76
CA HIS A 325 4.00 -7.54 -26.02
C HIS A 325 3.90 -8.45 -27.27
N HIS A 326 3.68 -9.76 -27.09
CA HIS A 326 3.57 -10.74 -28.18
C HIS A 326 4.80 -10.74 -29.12
N LEU A 327 5.99 -10.53 -28.56
CA LEU A 327 7.26 -10.55 -29.29
C LEU A 327 7.76 -11.99 -29.51
N ASP A 328 8.56 -12.19 -30.56
CA ASP A 328 9.16 -13.48 -30.88
C ASP A 328 10.68 -13.46 -30.66
N SER A 329 11.18 -14.34 -29.80
CA SER A 329 12.60 -14.46 -29.49
C SER A 329 13.46 -14.91 -30.68
N ASN A 330 12.84 -15.41 -31.77
CA ASN A 330 13.53 -15.76 -33.01
C ASN A 330 13.64 -14.59 -34.00
N ILE A 331 12.99 -13.45 -33.69
CA ILE A 331 13.04 -12.23 -34.51
C ILE A 331 14.03 -11.26 -33.87
N PRO A 332 15.21 -10.98 -34.50
CA PRO A 332 16.24 -10.11 -33.91
C PRO A 332 15.74 -8.70 -33.58
N GLU A 333 14.81 -8.16 -34.37
CA GLU A 333 14.21 -6.83 -34.15
C GLU A 333 13.35 -6.80 -32.90
N ASP A 334 12.60 -7.86 -32.61
CA ASP A 334 11.79 -8.00 -31.40
C ASP A 334 12.68 -8.09 -30.15
N VAL A 335 13.76 -8.88 -30.24
CA VAL A 335 14.76 -8.99 -29.17
C VAL A 335 15.43 -7.63 -28.92
N ALA A 336 15.87 -6.95 -29.99
CA ALA A 336 16.49 -5.63 -29.88
C ALA A 336 15.51 -4.58 -29.28
N PHE A 337 14.23 -4.66 -29.60
CA PHE A 337 13.20 -3.83 -28.98
C PHE A 337 13.12 -4.11 -27.47
N ALA A 338 12.99 -5.38 -27.05
CA ALA A 338 12.93 -5.77 -25.65
C ALA A 338 14.17 -5.30 -24.88
N GLU A 339 15.37 -5.57 -25.40
CA GLU A 339 16.65 -5.13 -24.82
C GLU A 339 16.76 -3.60 -24.74
N SER A 340 16.11 -2.86 -25.62
CA SER A 340 16.09 -1.39 -25.55
C SER A 340 15.29 -0.85 -24.35
N ARG A 341 14.42 -1.64 -23.75
CA ARG A 341 13.54 -1.27 -22.62
C ARG A 341 14.06 -1.73 -21.27
N ILE A 342 14.70 -2.90 -21.23
CA ILE A 342 15.14 -3.52 -19.98
C ILE A 342 16.63 -3.22 -19.79
N ARG A 343 16.93 -2.32 -18.84
CA ARG A 343 18.28 -1.82 -18.60
C ARG A 343 18.68 -1.93 -17.14
N GLY A 344 19.83 -2.54 -16.89
CA GLY A 344 20.38 -2.67 -15.55
C GLY A 344 20.65 -1.32 -14.87
N GLU A 345 21.04 -0.31 -15.65
CA GLU A 345 21.37 1.02 -15.18
C GLU A 345 20.15 1.74 -14.58
N THR A 346 19.01 1.74 -15.28
CA THR A 346 17.77 2.38 -14.79
C THR A 346 17.16 1.59 -13.64
N ILE A 347 17.19 0.24 -13.71
CA ILE A 347 16.69 -0.64 -12.64
C ILE A 347 17.54 -0.48 -11.36
N ALA A 348 18.87 -0.38 -11.50
CA ALA A 348 19.76 -0.10 -10.37
C ALA A 348 19.51 1.29 -9.76
N ALA A 349 19.33 2.30 -10.61
CA ALA A 349 19.04 3.66 -10.16
C ALA A 349 17.70 3.75 -9.43
N GLU A 350 16.70 2.97 -9.82
CA GLU A 350 15.39 2.91 -9.17
C GLU A 350 15.49 2.50 -7.70
N ASP A 351 16.33 1.50 -7.34
CA ASP A 351 16.57 1.12 -5.95
C ASP A 351 17.06 2.31 -5.10
N LEU A 352 18.06 3.05 -5.63
CA LEU A 352 18.59 4.22 -4.93
C LEU A 352 17.57 5.36 -4.84
N LEU A 353 16.79 5.60 -5.89
CA LEU A 353 15.74 6.62 -5.89
C LEU A 353 14.61 6.29 -4.92
N HIS A 354 14.35 5.00 -4.66
CA HIS A 354 13.46 4.59 -3.56
C HIS A 354 14.03 4.99 -2.20
N ASP A 355 15.31 4.72 -1.97
CA ASP A 355 15.97 5.04 -0.71
C ASP A 355 16.16 6.55 -0.50
N LEU A 356 16.34 7.31 -1.60
CA LEU A 356 16.36 8.78 -1.61
C LEU A 356 14.96 9.41 -1.41
N GLY A 357 13.88 8.64 -1.54
CA GLY A 357 12.50 9.14 -1.47
C GLY A 357 12.05 9.86 -2.73
N ALA A 358 12.67 9.60 -3.87
CA ALA A 358 12.27 10.13 -5.16
C ALA A 358 11.17 9.30 -5.84
N PHE A 359 11.16 7.98 -5.66
CA PHE A 359 10.00 7.13 -5.92
C PHE A 359 9.06 7.13 -4.72
N SER A 360 7.83 7.57 -4.93
CA SER A 360 6.90 7.83 -3.83
C SER A 360 6.01 6.64 -3.48
N MET A 361 5.79 5.71 -4.42
CA MET A 361 4.89 4.58 -4.26
C MET A 361 5.48 3.28 -4.82
N MET A 362 4.99 2.16 -4.27
CA MET A 362 5.19 0.82 -4.77
C MET A 362 3.84 0.22 -5.14
N SER A 363 3.73 -0.40 -6.31
CA SER A 363 2.53 -1.07 -6.82
C SER A 363 2.91 -2.39 -7.49
N SER A 364 1.94 -3.14 -8.00
CA SER A 364 2.24 -4.45 -8.58
C SER A 364 2.34 -4.48 -10.09
N ASP A 365 1.49 -3.78 -10.79
CA ASP A 365 1.18 -4.06 -12.21
C ASP A 365 0.58 -5.48 -12.36
N SER A 366 -0.38 -5.79 -11.47
CA SER A 366 -0.85 -7.15 -11.25
C SER A 366 -1.44 -7.76 -12.51
N GLN A 367 -0.95 -8.95 -12.85
CA GLN A 367 -1.33 -9.79 -13.98
C GLN A 367 -0.93 -9.26 -15.38
N ALA A 368 -0.31 -8.07 -15.47
CA ALA A 368 0.30 -7.62 -16.72
C ALA A 368 1.82 -7.88 -16.71
N MET A 369 2.56 -7.33 -15.75
CA MET A 369 3.99 -7.62 -15.57
C MET A 369 4.37 -7.71 -14.09
N GLY A 370 3.44 -8.03 -13.18
CA GLY A 370 3.71 -8.07 -11.76
C GLY A 370 2.71 -8.87 -10.94
N ARG A 371 2.92 -8.86 -9.60
CA ARG A 371 2.22 -9.75 -8.67
C ARG A 371 1.72 -8.98 -7.45
N VAL A 372 0.40 -8.84 -7.30
CA VAL A 372 -0.23 -8.13 -6.16
C VAL A 372 0.22 -8.68 -4.80
N GLY A 373 0.40 -10.00 -4.70
CA GLY A 373 0.83 -10.66 -3.46
C GLY A 373 2.26 -10.36 -3.01
N GLU A 374 3.06 -9.65 -3.81
CA GLU A 374 4.48 -9.37 -3.54
C GLU A 374 4.78 -7.89 -3.30
N VAL A 375 3.81 -6.99 -3.35
CA VAL A 375 4.03 -5.54 -3.15
C VAL A 375 4.75 -5.27 -1.83
N ILE A 376 4.23 -5.79 -0.73
CA ILE A 376 4.80 -5.56 0.60
C ILE A 376 6.17 -6.22 0.71
N THR A 377 6.29 -7.49 0.35
CA THR A 377 7.55 -8.24 0.44
C THR A 377 8.66 -7.58 -0.35
N ARG A 378 8.41 -7.23 -1.61
CA ARG A 378 9.41 -6.58 -2.49
C ARG A 378 9.81 -5.19 -2.01
N THR A 379 8.88 -4.46 -1.41
CA THR A 379 9.19 -3.16 -0.78
C THR A 379 10.23 -3.33 0.34
N TRP A 380 10.04 -4.30 1.23
CA TRP A 380 10.96 -4.52 2.34
C TRP A 380 12.27 -5.20 1.92
N GLN A 381 12.26 -6.04 0.90
CA GLN A 381 13.48 -6.56 0.27
C GLN A 381 14.33 -5.44 -0.33
N THR A 382 13.70 -4.44 -0.96
CA THR A 382 14.40 -3.25 -1.47
C THR A 382 15.01 -2.44 -0.32
N ALA A 383 14.27 -2.20 0.75
CA ALA A 383 14.78 -1.52 1.94
C ALA A 383 15.98 -2.25 2.57
N HIS A 384 15.90 -3.57 2.68
CA HIS A 384 17.00 -4.40 3.15
C HIS A 384 18.25 -4.28 2.26
N LYS A 385 18.10 -4.43 0.94
CA LYS A 385 19.21 -4.29 -0.01
C LYS A 385 19.91 -2.94 0.14
N MET A 386 19.12 -1.86 0.23
CA MET A 386 19.67 -0.52 0.42
C MET A 386 20.42 -0.37 1.74
N LYS A 387 19.91 -0.97 2.83
CA LYS A 387 20.63 -1.01 4.12
C LYS A 387 21.96 -1.74 4.00
N VAL A 388 21.97 -2.91 3.36
CA VAL A 388 23.18 -3.74 3.23
C VAL A 388 24.24 -3.04 2.38
N GLN A 389 23.86 -2.41 1.28
CA GLN A 389 24.81 -1.81 0.34
C GLN A 389 25.24 -0.38 0.74
N PHE A 390 24.36 0.40 1.38
CA PHE A 390 24.60 1.83 1.65
C PHE A 390 24.54 2.22 3.13
N GLY A 391 24.27 1.28 4.03
CA GLY A 391 24.21 1.52 5.46
C GLY A 391 22.95 2.22 5.94
N ALA A 392 23.01 2.85 7.12
CA ALA A 392 21.88 3.55 7.72
C ALA A 392 21.58 4.86 6.98
N LEU A 393 20.29 5.20 6.84
CA LEU A 393 19.89 6.53 6.41
C LEU A 393 20.00 7.50 7.59
N PRO A 394 20.64 8.67 7.39
CA PRO A 394 20.65 9.70 8.43
C PRO A 394 19.22 10.20 8.66
N PRO A 395 18.80 10.43 9.91
CA PRO A 395 17.51 11.02 10.21
C PRO A 395 17.42 12.41 9.57
N SER A 396 16.38 12.65 8.78
CA SER A 396 16.07 13.98 8.25
C SER A 396 15.13 14.69 9.22
N GLY A 397 15.65 15.66 9.99
CA GLY A 397 14.86 16.52 10.87
C GLY A 397 15.57 16.88 12.17
N PRO A 398 15.08 17.89 12.93
CA PRO A 398 15.71 18.41 14.14
C PRO A 398 15.55 17.51 15.38
N THR A 399 15.12 16.27 15.23
CA THR A 399 14.99 15.34 16.35
C THR A 399 16.37 14.82 16.73
N SER A 400 16.83 15.36 17.85
CA SER A 400 17.90 14.92 18.73
C SER A 400 18.88 13.90 18.18
N ALA A 401 20.12 14.32 18.07
CA ALA A 401 21.29 13.46 18.06
C ALA A 401 21.31 12.62 19.36
N SER A 402 20.42 11.66 19.50
CA SER A 402 20.63 10.55 20.41
C SER A 402 21.38 9.49 19.63
N ASP A 403 22.38 8.89 20.25
CA ASP A 403 23.34 7.92 19.71
C ASP A 403 22.73 6.60 19.17
N HIS A 404 21.53 6.63 18.62
CA HIS A 404 20.80 5.48 18.04
C HIS A 404 21.12 5.27 16.55
N ALA A 405 22.41 5.31 16.20
CA ALA A 405 22.89 5.02 14.84
C ALA A 405 22.58 3.59 14.33
N ALA A 406 21.91 2.76 15.13
CA ALA A 406 21.62 1.37 14.83
C ALA A 406 20.19 1.11 14.35
N ALA A 407 19.21 2.01 14.60
CA ALA A 407 17.82 1.81 14.21
C ALA A 407 17.51 2.40 12.83
N ASP A 408 16.63 1.73 12.08
CA ASP A 408 16.25 2.09 10.72
C ASP A 408 14.88 2.80 10.65
N ASN A 409 14.47 3.49 11.72
CA ASN A 409 13.14 4.09 11.83
C ASN A 409 12.80 4.98 10.63
N PHE A 410 13.72 5.86 10.23
CA PHE A 410 13.50 6.75 9.10
C PHE A 410 13.28 5.98 7.78
N ARG A 411 14.10 4.95 7.51
CA ARG A 411 13.90 4.08 6.35
C ARG A 411 12.59 3.31 6.47
N ALA A 412 12.25 2.78 7.64
CA ALA A 412 11.01 2.05 7.84
C ALA A 412 9.76 2.93 7.58
N LEU A 413 9.75 4.18 8.06
CA LEU A 413 8.67 5.14 7.80
C LEU A 413 8.58 5.51 6.31
N ARG A 414 9.71 5.67 5.63
CA ARG A 414 9.77 5.91 4.19
C ARG A 414 9.17 4.77 3.38
N TYR A 415 9.52 3.53 3.71
CA TYR A 415 9.10 2.37 2.94
C TYR A 415 7.66 1.94 3.23
N ILE A 416 7.20 2.03 4.49
CA ILE A 416 5.79 1.76 4.81
C ILE A 416 4.85 2.75 4.10
N ALA A 417 5.23 4.01 3.97
CA ALA A 417 4.45 5.04 3.30
C ALA A 417 4.16 4.73 1.84
N LYS A 418 5.06 4.00 1.15
CA LYS A 418 4.98 3.74 -0.30
C LYS A 418 3.79 2.87 -0.72
N TYR A 419 3.29 2.03 0.16
CA TYR A 419 2.15 1.16 -0.11
C TYR A 419 1.00 1.35 0.88
N THR A 420 1.03 2.40 1.70
CA THR A 420 -0.04 2.76 2.63
C THR A 420 -0.55 4.17 2.37
N ILE A 421 0.01 5.19 3.04
CA ILE A 421 -0.54 6.55 2.99
C ILE A 421 -0.31 7.26 1.64
N ASN A 422 0.83 7.06 0.98
CA ASN A 422 1.13 7.79 -0.25
C ASN A 422 0.19 7.43 -1.41
N PRO A 423 -0.09 6.15 -1.72
CA PRO A 423 -1.12 5.82 -2.71
C PRO A 423 -2.52 6.27 -2.27
N ALA A 424 -2.82 6.30 -0.98
CA ALA A 424 -4.10 6.81 -0.47
C ALA A 424 -4.26 8.33 -0.70
N ILE A 425 -3.21 9.11 -0.48
CA ILE A 425 -3.16 10.55 -0.80
C ILE A 425 -3.30 10.75 -2.31
N THR A 426 -2.50 10.03 -3.09
CA THR A 426 -2.47 10.11 -4.55
C THR A 426 -3.85 9.94 -5.18
N HIS A 427 -4.62 8.97 -4.70
CA HIS A 427 -5.96 8.66 -5.23
C HIS A 427 -7.12 9.28 -4.43
N GLY A 428 -6.83 10.18 -3.48
CA GLY A 428 -7.86 10.93 -2.76
C GLY A 428 -8.71 10.09 -1.81
N VAL A 429 -8.17 9.01 -1.25
CA VAL A 429 -8.86 8.09 -0.33
C VAL A 429 -8.26 8.09 1.09
N SER A 430 -7.28 8.96 1.35
CA SER A 430 -6.55 9.03 2.62
C SER A 430 -7.41 9.41 3.83
N HIS A 431 -8.61 9.94 3.60
CA HIS A 431 -9.57 10.22 4.67
C HIS A 431 -10.26 8.96 5.23
N GLU A 432 -10.16 7.82 4.53
CA GLU A 432 -10.75 6.54 4.93
C GLU A 432 -9.70 5.48 5.28
N VAL A 433 -8.57 5.43 4.56
CA VAL A 433 -7.57 4.36 4.62
C VAL A 433 -6.14 4.89 4.54
N GLY A 434 -5.15 4.01 4.70
CA GLY A 434 -3.72 4.28 4.44
C GLY A 434 -2.90 4.63 5.68
N SER A 435 -3.51 4.78 6.85
CA SER A 435 -2.80 4.98 8.12
C SER A 435 -3.65 4.58 9.33
N ILE A 436 -2.99 4.39 10.47
CA ILE A 436 -3.65 4.05 11.75
C ILE A 436 -4.00 5.34 12.48
N GLU A 437 -5.08 5.99 12.04
CA GLU A 437 -5.56 7.25 12.61
C GLU A 437 -7.02 7.14 13.05
N VAL A 438 -7.34 7.86 14.13
CA VAL A 438 -8.72 7.95 14.65
C VAL A 438 -9.65 8.46 13.55
N GLY A 439 -10.76 7.76 13.37
CA GLY A 439 -11.78 8.05 12.36
C GLY A 439 -11.66 7.24 11.07
N LYS A 440 -10.50 6.67 10.76
CA LYS A 440 -10.29 5.83 9.56
C LYS A 440 -10.84 4.42 9.76
N LEU A 441 -11.04 3.71 8.65
CA LEU A 441 -11.41 2.29 8.68
C LEU A 441 -10.33 1.48 9.41
N ALA A 442 -10.77 0.56 10.25
CA ALA A 442 -9.90 -0.38 10.94
C ALA A 442 -9.48 -1.52 10.00
N ASP A 443 -8.86 -1.15 8.88
CA ASP A 443 -8.20 -2.04 7.94
C ASP A 443 -6.75 -2.22 8.39
N LEU A 444 -6.49 -3.29 9.14
CA LEU A 444 -5.24 -3.49 9.86
C LEU A 444 -4.63 -4.85 9.52
N VAL A 445 -3.31 -4.91 9.57
CA VAL A 445 -2.56 -6.16 9.39
C VAL A 445 -1.71 -6.40 10.62
N VAL A 446 -1.88 -7.56 11.23
CA VAL A 446 -1.12 -8.01 12.39
C VAL A 446 -0.04 -8.98 11.95
N TRP A 447 1.19 -8.73 12.34
CA TRP A 447 2.37 -9.48 11.94
C TRP A 447 3.13 -10.00 13.15
N LYS A 448 3.57 -11.26 13.09
CA LYS A 448 4.68 -11.68 13.94
C LYS A 448 5.98 -11.10 13.39
N PRO A 449 6.86 -10.49 14.21
CA PRO A 449 8.09 -9.85 13.70
C PRO A 449 8.93 -10.76 12.80
N ALA A 450 9.04 -12.05 13.12
CA ALA A 450 9.78 -13.04 12.32
C ALA A 450 9.21 -13.25 10.90
N PHE A 451 7.94 -12.91 10.67
CA PHE A 451 7.24 -13.04 9.38
C PHE A 451 6.73 -11.71 8.84
N PHE A 452 7.23 -10.61 9.37
CA PHE A 452 6.85 -9.27 8.94
C PHE A 452 7.03 -9.09 7.42
N GLY A 453 5.99 -8.57 6.76
CA GLY A 453 6.01 -8.35 5.32
C GLY A 453 5.93 -9.63 4.46
N VAL A 454 5.91 -10.81 5.08
CA VAL A 454 5.89 -12.12 4.39
C VAL A 454 4.57 -12.84 4.61
N LYS A 455 4.21 -13.09 5.87
CA LYS A 455 3.00 -13.83 6.28
C LYS A 455 2.25 -13.05 7.35
N PRO A 456 1.16 -12.33 7.01
CA PRO A 456 0.29 -11.76 8.03
C PRO A 456 -0.26 -12.85 8.96
N GLU A 457 -0.35 -12.57 10.24
CA GLU A 457 -1.05 -13.44 11.20
C GLU A 457 -2.57 -13.28 11.05
N LEU A 458 -3.02 -12.01 11.05
CA LEU A 458 -4.42 -11.62 10.89
C LEU A 458 -4.52 -10.42 9.94
N ILE A 459 -5.55 -10.41 9.13
CA ILE A 459 -5.95 -9.25 8.32
C ILE A 459 -7.37 -8.85 8.72
N LEU A 460 -7.52 -7.61 9.16
CA LEU A 460 -8.80 -7.04 9.57
C LEU A 460 -9.32 -6.12 8.47
N LYS A 461 -10.62 -6.22 8.22
CA LYS A 461 -11.39 -5.31 7.38
C LYS A 461 -12.47 -4.67 8.24
N GLY A 462 -12.45 -3.34 8.35
CA GLY A 462 -13.41 -2.64 9.19
C GLY A 462 -13.51 -3.23 10.61
N GLY A 463 -12.38 -3.61 11.21
CA GLY A 463 -12.30 -4.16 12.56
C GLY A 463 -12.77 -5.61 12.74
N LEU A 464 -13.15 -6.31 11.68
CA LEU A 464 -13.48 -7.74 11.74
C LEU A 464 -12.43 -8.55 10.97
N ILE A 465 -12.06 -9.74 11.47
CA ILE A 465 -11.04 -10.58 10.84
C ILE A 465 -11.55 -11.11 9.51
N ALA A 466 -10.85 -10.73 8.43
CA ALA A 466 -11.16 -11.14 7.07
C ALA A 466 -10.34 -12.35 6.59
N TYR A 467 -9.07 -12.40 6.95
CA TYR A 467 -8.18 -13.53 6.65
C TYR A 467 -7.26 -13.81 7.84
N ALA A 468 -6.93 -15.06 8.01
CA ALA A 468 -5.98 -15.52 9.03
C ALA A 468 -5.14 -16.69 8.51
N ASN A 469 -3.92 -16.80 9.00
CA ASN A 469 -3.04 -17.92 8.72
C ASN A 469 -3.40 -19.06 9.68
N MET A 470 -4.15 -20.07 9.22
CA MET A 470 -4.76 -21.12 10.04
C MET A 470 -4.44 -22.51 9.51
N GLY A 471 -4.30 -23.46 10.44
CA GLY A 471 -4.18 -24.89 10.13
C GLY A 471 -5.49 -25.54 9.67
N ASP A 472 -5.61 -26.84 9.88
CA ASP A 472 -6.82 -27.59 9.52
C ASP A 472 -8.03 -27.11 10.35
N PRO A 473 -9.10 -26.64 9.70
CA PRO A 473 -10.31 -26.18 10.40
C PRO A 473 -11.07 -27.30 11.12
N ASN A 474 -10.80 -28.56 10.80
CA ASN A 474 -11.35 -29.74 11.50
C ASN A 474 -10.44 -30.25 12.63
N ALA A 475 -9.29 -29.64 12.85
CA ALA A 475 -8.42 -30.02 13.97
C ALA A 475 -9.02 -29.55 15.32
N SER A 476 -8.69 -30.26 16.39
CA SER A 476 -9.09 -29.89 17.76
C SER A 476 -8.57 -28.49 18.14
N ILE A 477 -7.43 -28.10 17.57
CA ILE A 477 -6.83 -26.77 17.66
C ILE A 477 -6.41 -26.38 16.25
N PRO A 478 -6.92 -25.29 15.64
CA PRO A 478 -6.65 -24.94 14.23
C PRO A 478 -5.30 -24.22 14.03
N THR A 479 -4.32 -24.45 14.89
CA THR A 479 -2.99 -23.87 14.84
C THR A 479 -1.90 -24.80 14.29
N PRO A 480 -2.05 -26.15 14.20
CA PRO A 480 -1.02 -27.02 13.66
C PRO A 480 -0.71 -26.72 12.18
N GLN A 481 0.54 -26.89 11.83
CA GLN A 481 1.00 -26.78 10.44
C GLN A 481 0.70 -28.05 9.62
N PRO A 482 0.59 -27.94 8.29
CA PRO A 482 0.77 -26.69 7.52
C PRO A 482 -0.40 -25.72 7.70
N THR A 483 -0.08 -24.42 7.73
CA THR A 483 -1.06 -23.36 7.79
C THR A 483 -1.27 -22.74 6.40
N PHE A 484 -2.49 -22.25 6.17
CA PHE A 484 -2.89 -21.58 4.94
C PHE A 484 -3.64 -20.30 5.28
N TYR A 485 -3.63 -19.33 4.36
CA TYR A 485 -4.53 -18.19 4.46
C TYR A 485 -5.96 -18.64 4.24
N ARG A 486 -6.76 -18.49 5.28
CA ARG A 486 -8.17 -18.88 5.23
C ARG A 486 -9.04 -17.66 5.37
N PRO A 487 -10.08 -17.51 4.51
CA PRO A 487 -11.08 -16.48 4.70
C PRO A 487 -11.80 -16.69 6.04
N GLN A 488 -12.02 -15.60 6.75
CA GLN A 488 -12.71 -15.53 8.03
C GLN A 488 -14.05 -14.78 7.86
N PHE A 489 -14.78 -14.56 8.93
CA PHE A 489 -16.17 -14.09 8.88
C PHE A 489 -16.37 -12.73 8.19
N ALA A 490 -15.40 -11.81 8.20
CA ALA A 490 -15.50 -10.59 7.42
C ALA A 490 -15.43 -10.84 5.89
N ALA A 491 -14.93 -12.00 5.45
CA ALA A 491 -14.90 -12.39 4.04
C ALA A 491 -16.18 -13.13 3.59
N HIS A 492 -17.17 -13.32 4.46
CA HIS A 492 -18.35 -14.12 4.15
C HIS A 492 -19.66 -13.32 4.24
N GLY A 493 -20.64 -13.74 3.45
CA GLY A 493 -22.00 -13.23 3.47
C GLY A 493 -22.06 -11.70 3.30
N ARG A 494 -22.97 -11.07 4.00
CA ARG A 494 -23.15 -9.61 3.95
C ARG A 494 -22.11 -8.84 4.78
N ALA A 495 -21.31 -9.51 5.63
CA ALA A 495 -20.26 -8.86 6.40
C ALA A 495 -19.26 -8.12 5.49
N ARG A 496 -18.96 -8.67 4.31
CA ARG A 496 -18.11 -8.02 3.29
C ARG A 496 -18.55 -6.60 2.96
N GLY A 497 -19.84 -6.39 2.78
CA GLY A 497 -20.43 -5.08 2.48
C GLY A 497 -20.37 -4.11 3.67
N SER A 498 -20.40 -4.63 4.90
CA SER A 498 -20.35 -3.82 6.12
C SER A 498 -18.92 -3.43 6.54
N THR A 499 -17.91 -4.21 6.11
CA THR A 499 -16.52 -4.06 6.53
C THR A 499 -15.61 -3.49 5.42
N SER A 500 -16.13 -3.30 4.22
CA SER A 500 -15.39 -2.74 3.09
C SER A 500 -16.15 -1.58 2.47
N VAL A 501 -15.47 -0.81 1.62
CA VAL A 501 -16.06 0.31 0.90
C VAL A 501 -15.79 0.19 -0.59
N THR A 502 -16.60 0.85 -1.40
CA THR A 502 -16.33 1.06 -2.82
C THR A 502 -16.09 2.55 -3.04
N PHE A 503 -14.91 2.88 -3.56
CA PHE A 503 -14.57 4.25 -3.91
C PHE A 503 -15.22 4.62 -5.24
N VAL A 504 -15.78 5.81 -5.29
CA VAL A 504 -16.45 6.35 -6.48
C VAL A 504 -16.10 7.84 -6.65
N SER A 505 -16.37 8.41 -7.81
CA SER A 505 -16.25 9.85 -7.99
C SER A 505 -17.33 10.59 -7.20
N ARG A 506 -17.05 11.80 -6.77
CA ARG A 506 -18.04 12.69 -6.16
C ARG A 506 -19.19 13.00 -7.13
N ALA A 507 -18.87 13.21 -8.42
CA ALA A 507 -19.86 13.49 -9.45
C ALA A 507 -20.91 12.38 -9.59
N ALA A 508 -20.53 11.10 -9.46
CA ALA A 508 -21.50 10.00 -9.53
C ALA A 508 -22.49 10.02 -8.38
N MET A 509 -22.06 10.40 -7.18
CA MET A 509 -22.93 10.50 -6.01
C MET A 509 -23.86 11.72 -6.07
N GLU A 510 -23.35 12.89 -6.46
CA GLU A 510 -24.12 14.13 -6.52
C GLU A 510 -25.28 14.07 -7.53
N TYR A 511 -25.11 13.33 -8.61
CA TYR A 511 -26.14 13.16 -9.65
C TYR A 511 -27.01 11.91 -9.49
N GLY A 512 -26.80 11.10 -8.45
CA GLY A 512 -27.57 9.87 -8.18
C GLY A 512 -27.42 8.78 -9.27
N PHE A 513 -26.34 8.81 -10.02
CA PHE A 513 -26.11 7.85 -11.13
C PHE A 513 -25.93 6.40 -10.65
N LEU A 514 -25.65 6.17 -9.38
CA LEU A 514 -25.41 4.86 -8.80
C LEU A 514 -26.59 4.27 -8.03
N ASP A 515 -27.65 5.06 -7.78
CA ASP A 515 -28.76 4.65 -6.91
C ASP A 515 -29.50 3.40 -7.40
N HIS A 516 -29.62 3.22 -8.71
CA HIS A 516 -30.29 2.08 -9.34
C HIS A 516 -29.48 0.77 -9.23
N LEU A 517 -28.21 0.80 -8.85
CA LEU A 517 -27.37 -0.41 -8.69
C LEU A 517 -27.62 -1.10 -7.35
N HIS A 518 -28.27 -0.43 -6.39
CA HIS A 518 -28.58 -0.98 -5.06
C HIS A 518 -27.37 -1.64 -4.35
N LEU A 519 -26.20 -1.00 -4.45
CA LEU A 519 -24.96 -1.51 -3.86
C LEU A 519 -25.06 -1.58 -2.33
N SER A 520 -24.57 -2.65 -1.74
CA SER A 520 -24.59 -2.87 -0.28
C SER A 520 -23.39 -2.27 0.43
N LYS A 521 -22.24 -2.20 -0.24
CA LYS A 521 -21.06 -1.52 0.28
C LYS A 521 -21.30 -0.02 0.37
N ARG A 522 -20.75 0.58 1.41
CA ARG A 522 -20.74 2.03 1.54
C ARG A 522 -19.92 2.64 0.40
N LEU A 523 -20.54 3.53 -0.35
CA LEU A 523 -19.88 4.32 -1.38
C LEU A 523 -19.14 5.50 -0.74
N VAL A 524 -17.89 5.70 -1.12
CA VAL A 524 -17.03 6.75 -0.59
C VAL A 524 -16.49 7.58 -1.75
N PRO A 525 -16.77 8.89 -1.78
CA PRO A 525 -16.26 9.75 -2.83
C PRO A 525 -14.77 10.02 -2.64
N VAL A 526 -14.01 9.94 -3.73
CA VAL A 526 -12.63 10.42 -3.75
C VAL A 526 -12.60 11.95 -3.69
N SER A 527 -11.52 12.53 -3.16
CA SER A 527 -11.39 13.98 -3.03
C SER A 527 -9.94 14.45 -2.92
N LYS A 528 -9.72 15.72 -3.27
CA LYS A 528 -8.41 16.39 -3.15
C LYS A 528 -7.32 15.74 -4.00
N THR A 529 -7.66 15.19 -5.15
CA THR A 529 -6.70 14.51 -6.03
C THR A 529 -5.90 15.49 -6.88
N ARG A 530 -6.42 16.70 -7.13
CA ARG A 530 -5.84 17.66 -8.07
C ARG A 530 -4.89 18.69 -7.43
N SER A 531 -4.99 18.87 -6.11
CA SER A 531 -4.12 19.77 -5.36
C SER A 531 -2.88 19.10 -4.76
N VAL A 532 -2.75 17.77 -4.94
CA VAL A 532 -1.62 16.99 -4.43
C VAL A 532 -0.38 17.21 -5.29
N THR A 533 0.73 17.41 -4.64
CA THR A 533 2.07 17.44 -5.24
C THR A 533 2.96 16.38 -4.59
N LYS A 534 4.13 16.15 -5.12
CA LYS A 534 5.08 15.23 -4.51
C LYS A 534 5.47 15.63 -3.08
N ARG A 535 5.40 16.92 -2.75
CA ARG A 535 5.67 17.43 -1.40
C ARG A 535 4.66 17.01 -0.34
N ASP A 536 3.47 16.56 -0.77
CA ASP A 536 2.42 16.06 0.11
C ASP A 536 2.59 14.57 0.43
N LEU A 537 3.52 13.88 -0.24
CA LEU A 537 3.77 12.45 -0.05
C LEU A 537 4.77 12.24 1.09
N LEU A 538 4.31 11.58 2.15
CA LEU A 538 5.05 11.41 3.38
C LEU A 538 6.36 10.66 3.15
N TRP A 539 7.48 11.22 3.66
CA TRP A 539 8.82 10.63 3.63
C TRP A 539 9.40 10.40 2.22
N ASN A 540 8.65 10.75 1.16
CA ASN A 540 8.98 10.45 -0.23
C ASN A 540 8.74 11.66 -1.16
N ASP A 541 9.21 12.80 -0.72
CA ASP A 541 9.02 14.12 -1.33
C ASP A 541 10.27 14.68 -2.03
N SER A 542 11.30 13.85 -2.17
CA SER A 542 12.57 14.25 -2.78
C SER A 542 12.41 14.57 -4.27
N LEU A 543 13.03 15.67 -4.71
CA LEU A 543 12.96 16.21 -6.08
C LEU A 543 14.37 16.37 -6.66
N PRO A 544 15.14 15.30 -6.85
CA PRO A 544 16.47 15.41 -7.42
C PRO A 544 16.38 15.77 -8.91
N LYS A 545 17.36 16.51 -9.42
CA LYS A 545 17.53 16.68 -10.86
C LYS A 545 18.05 15.38 -11.45
N ILE A 546 17.19 14.66 -12.17
CA ILE A 546 17.54 13.37 -12.79
C ILE A 546 17.94 13.60 -14.24
N GLU A 547 19.07 13.03 -14.61
CA GLU A 547 19.62 13.04 -15.97
C GLU A 547 19.92 11.60 -16.39
N VAL A 548 19.61 11.26 -17.64
CA VAL A 548 19.88 9.93 -18.22
C VAL A 548 20.72 10.14 -19.47
N ASP A 549 21.83 9.45 -19.56
CA ASP A 549 22.66 9.43 -20.77
C ASP A 549 22.02 8.51 -21.82
N PRO A 550 21.68 9.01 -23.01
CA PRO A 550 20.95 8.23 -24.01
C PRO A 550 21.78 7.12 -24.67
N GLU A 551 23.09 7.17 -24.56
CA GLU A 551 23.99 6.15 -25.15
C GLU A 551 24.33 5.04 -24.16
N THR A 552 24.61 5.42 -22.90
CA THR A 552 25.06 4.50 -21.84
C THR A 552 23.97 4.12 -20.86
N TYR A 553 22.82 4.79 -20.90
CA TYR A 553 21.69 4.67 -19.94
C TYR A 553 22.07 5.02 -18.50
N THR A 554 23.25 5.58 -18.29
CA THR A 554 23.71 6.01 -16.96
C THR A 554 22.77 7.06 -16.39
N VAL A 555 22.23 6.79 -15.19
CA VAL A 555 21.34 7.71 -14.47
C VAL A 555 22.14 8.51 -13.44
N LYS A 556 21.91 9.82 -13.41
CA LYS A 556 22.46 10.73 -12.39
C LYS A 556 21.35 11.46 -11.67
N ALA A 557 21.52 11.62 -10.37
CA ALA A 557 20.68 12.50 -9.54
C ALA A 557 21.57 13.59 -8.92
N ASP A 558 21.24 14.86 -9.17
CA ASP A 558 22.03 16.03 -8.76
C ASP A 558 23.53 15.92 -9.13
N GLY A 559 23.79 15.39 -10.32
CA GLY A 559 25.14 15.18 -10.87
C GLY A 559 25.89 13.97 -10.34
N ARG A 560 25.30 13.20 -9.41
CA ARG A 560 25.89 11.96 -8.90
C ARG A 560 25.32 10.75 -9.62
N GLU A 561 26.19 9.87 -10.10
CA GLU A 561 25.78 8.62 -10.73
C GLU A 561 25.11 7.71 -9.70
N LEU A 562 23.96 7.13 -10.10
CA LEU A 562 23.20 6.19 -9.30
C LEU A 562 23.55 4.77 -9.74
N ARG A 563 24.29 4.08 -8.92
CA ARG A 563 24.74 2.73 -9.20
C ARG A 563 24.66 1.84 -7.96
N CYS A 564 24.11 0.64 -8.09
CA CYS A 564 24.14 -0.39 -7.05
C CYS A 564 24.36 -1.76 -7.67
N GLU A 565 24.89 -2.69 -6.89
CA GLU A 565 25.09 -4.05 -7.34
C GLU A 565 23.78 -4.86 -7.32
N PRO A 566 23.57 -5.77 -8.29
CA PRO A 566 22.42 -6.68 -8.22
C PRO A 566 22.58 -7.63 -7.01
N ALA A 567 21.48 -7.87 -6.30
CA ALA A 567 21.49 -8.80 -5.18
C ALA A 567 21.51 -10.25 -5.67
N SER A 568 22.40 -11.08 -5.10
CA SER A 568 22.45 -12.52 -5.34
C SER A 568 21.59 -13.32 -4.36
N GLU A 569 21.28 -12.75 -3.21
CA GLU A 569 20.45 -13.33 -2.16
C GLU A 569 19.44 -12.30 -1.66
N LEU A 570 18.24 -12.75 -1.34
CA LEU A 570 17.19 -11.93 -0.76
C LEU A 570 16.64 -12.58 0.51
N PRO A 571 16.36 -11.79 1.55
CA PRO A 571 15.60 -12.24 2.72
C PRO A 571 14.12 -12.42 2.35
N MET A 572 13.33 -12.84 3.32
CA MET A 572 11.85 -12.88 3.22
C MET A 572 11.34 -13.89 2.18
N ALA A 573 12.06 -15.03 2.04
CA ALA A 573 11.67 -16.10 1.11
C ALA A 573 10.57 -17.02 1.67
N GLN A 574 10.28 -16.94 2.97
CA GLN A 574 9.36 -17.83 3.69
C GLN A 574 7.92 -17.79 3.21
N ARG A 575 7.56 -16.82 2.35
CA ARG A 575 6.21 -16.74 1.77
C ARG A 575 5.82 -18.00 1.01
N TYR A 576 6.78 -18.65 0.40
CA TYR A 576 6.57 -19.83 -0.45
C TYR A 576 6.73 -21.16 0.31
N PHE A 577 7.05 -21.11 1.60
CA PHE A 577 7.14 -22.29 2.46
C PHE A 577 5.86 -22.47 3.29
N LEU A 578 5.45 -23.72 3.46
CA LEU A 578 4.21 -24.05 4.16
C LEU A 578 4.33 -24.03 5.70
N PHE A 579 5.52 -23.86 6.21
CA PHE A 579 5.80 -23.94 7.64
C PHE A 579 6.75 -22.88 8.13
#